data_fee2cd5a02196371716ac22480e3c8b7
#
_entry.id   fee2cd5a02196371716ac22480e3c8b7
#
_cell.length_a   1.000
_cell.length_b   1.000
_cell.length_c   1.000
_cell.angle_alpha   90.00
_cell.angle_beta   90.00
_cell.angle_gamma   90.00
#
_symmetry.space_group_name_H-M   'P 1'
#
loop_
_entity.id
_entity.type
_entity.pdbx_description
1 polymer ?
#
loop_
_entity_poly.entity_id
_entity_poly.type
_entity_poly.pdbx_seq_one_letter_code
_entity_poly.pdbx_strand_id
1 'polypeptide(L)'
;MRPKPDTAVAVLARAPVPGAAKTRLAPRLGADGAAALQRRLTLRTLATATGAAVGPVSLFCAPDTRHAFFAECAAKFAIPLRDQDGEDVGARMLHAFDALLHAHDRVLLVGTDCPALTTAHLAQAAALLDDHDAVVWPAEDGGYVLIALQRTAPELFDGVDWGTPRVMAQTRERLQRLGWRWAEPTPLWDVDRAEDYDRLLGSGLLEPSHPAGAAA
;
A
#
# COMPACT_ATOMS: atom_id res chain seq x y z
N MET A 1 -21.84 23.45 10.14
CA MET A 1 -21.38 22.16 9.59
C MET A 1 -19.86 22.21 9.56
N ARG A 2 -19.15 21.34 10.26
CA ARG A 2 -17.68 21.31 10.16
C ARG A 2 -17.32 20.95 8.72
N PRO A 3 -16.31 21.57 8.09
CA PRO A 3 -15.83 21.13 6.79
C PRO A 3 -15.46 19.66 6.88
N LYS A 4 -15.65 18.91 5.77
CA LYS A 4 -15.22 17.51 5.69
C LYS A 4 -13.69 17.49 5.89
N PRO A 5 -13.16 16.62 6.77
CA PRO A 5 -11.71 16.51 6.97
C PRO A 5 -10.98 16.28 5.65
N ASP A 6 -9.89 17.01 5.45
CA ASP A 6 -9.06 16.84 4.25
C ASP A 6 -8.23 15.56 4.39
N THR A 7 -8.41 14.65 3.42
CA THR A 7 -7.80 13.32 3.44
C THR A 7 -6.85 13.18 2.26
N ALA A 8 -5.66 12.62 2.48
CA ALA A 8 -4.72 12.26 1.42
C ALA A 8 -4.46 10.74 1.39
N VAL A 9 -3.99 10.24 0.26
CA VAL A 9 -3.60 8.83 0.10
C VAL A 9 -2.13 8.72 -0.27
N ALA A 10 -1.37 7.97 0.52
CA ALA A 10 0.00 7.57 0.24
C ALA A 10 -0.01 6.14 -0.34
N VAL A 11 0.58 5.96 -1.51
CA VAL A 11 0.83 4.63 -2.08
C VAL A 11 2.33 4.36 -2.03
N LEU A 12 2.75 3.35 -1.28
CA LEU A 12 4.16 2.94 -1.20
C LEU A 12 4.42 1.86 -2.25
N ALA A 13 5.31 2.14 -3.20
CA ALA A 13 5.67 1.19 -4.25
C ALA A 13 7.18 1.01 -4.39
N ARG A 14 7.57 -0.22 -4.71
CA ARG A 14 8.93 -0.57 -5.13
C ARG A 14 9.01 -0.58 -6.66
N ALA A 15 10.13 -0.09 -7.21
CA ALA A 15 10.41 -0.17 -8.65
C ALA A 15 10.33 -1.62 -9.15
N PRO A 16 9.70 -1.88 -10.30
CA PRO A 16 9.55 -3.23 -10.87
C PRO A 16 10.84 -3.68 -11.56
N VAL A 17 11.91 -3.86 -10.77
CA VAL A 17 13.23 -4.28 -11.26
C VAL A 17 13.35 -5.80 -11.14
N PRO A 18 13.69 -6.52 -12.24
CA PRO A 18 13.95 -7.94 -12.19
C PRO A 18 15.00 -8.32 -11.14
N GLY A 19 14.70 -9.32 -10.33
CA GLY A 19 15.55 -9.76 -9.23
C GLY A 19 15.51 -8.90 -7.95
N ALA A 20 14.86 -7.74 -7.97
CA ALA A 20 14.70 -6.87 -6.80
C ALA A 20 13.24 -6.70 -6.33
N ALA A 21 12.27 -6.95 -7.21
CA ALA A 21 10.85 -6.90 -6.88
C ALA A 21 10.27 -8.32 -6.80
N LYS A 22 9.39 -8.56 -5.80
CA LYS A 22 8.68 -9.85 -5.64
C LYS A 22 9.60 -11.08 -5.69
N THR A 23 10.75 -11.01 -5.02
CA THR A 23 11.79 -12.04 -5.07
C THR A 23 11.30 -13.42 -4.60
N ARG A 24 10.33 -13.48 -3.69
CA ARG A 24 9.70 -14.74 -3.24
C ARG A 24 8.86 -15.42 -4.32
N LEU A 25 8.44 -14.67 -5.34
CA LEU A 25 7.73 -15.18 -6.52
C LEU A 25 8.66 -15.53 -7.68
N ALA A 26 9.93 -15.17 -7.63
CA ALA A 26 10.89 -15.44 -8.69
C ALA A 26 11.04 -16.95 -9.02
N PRO A 27 10.99 -17.90 -8.07
CA PRO A 27 10.99 -19.33 -8.39
C PRO A 27 9.80 -19.77 -9.26
N ARG A 28 8.66 -19.11 -9.15
CA ARG A 28 7.41 -19.41 -9.90
C ARG A 28 7.29 -18.66 -11.22
N LEU A 29 7.78 -17.41 -11.26
CA LEU A 29 7.55 -16.48 -12.37
C LEU A 29 8.80 -16.10 -13.16
N GLY A 30 9.97 -16.46 -12.66
CA GLY A 30 11.22 -15.83 -13.09
C GLY A 30 11.33 -14.39 -12.60
N ALA A 31 12.52 -13.78 -12.73
CA ALA A 31 12.78 -12.42 -12.29
C ALA A 31 11.93 -11.39 -13.08
N ASP A 32 11.84 -11.57 -14.39
CA ASP A 32 11.07 -10.69 -15.27
C ASP A 32 9.56 -10.78 -15.02
N GLY A 33 9.04 -12.01 -14.82
CA GLY A 33 7.64 -12.23 -14.47
C GLY A 33 7.26 -11.61 -13.13
N ALA A 34 8.13 -11.71 -12.12
CA ALA A 34 7.94 -11.10 -10.81
C ALA A 34 7.92 -9.56 -10.92
N ALA A 35 8.83 -8.96 -11.69
CA ALA A 35 8.84 -7.53 -11.97
C ALA A 35 7.59 -7.08 -12.76
N ALA A 36 7.16 -7.85 -13.75
CA ALA A 36 5.93 -7.57 -14.50
C ALA A 36 4.69 -7.61 -13.58
N LEU A 37 4.62 -8.56 -12.66
CA LEU A 37 3.56 -8.62 -11.66
C LEU A 37 3.57 -7.39 -10.73
N GLN A 38 4.75 -7.00 -10.21
CA GLN A 38 4.90 -5.77 -9.40
C GLN A 38 4.35 -4.55 -10.13
N ARG A 39 4.70 -4.40 -11.42
CA ARG A 39 4.18 -3.32 -12.26
C ARG A 39 2.65 -3.31 -12.33
N ARG A 40 2.04 -4.48 -12.57
CA ARG A 40 0.58 -4.62 -12.71
C ARG A 40 -0.14 -4.32 -11.39
N LEU A 41 0.36 -4.84 -10.28
CA LEU A 41 -0.19 -4.60 -8.95
C LEU A 41 -0.11 -3.11 -8.58
N THR A 42 1.02 -2.46 -8.85
CA THR A 42 1.18 -1.01 -8.63
C THR A 42 0.16 -0.19 -9.43
N LEU A 43 0.01 -0.48 -10.73
CA LEU A 43 -0.97 0.22 -11.57
C LEU A 43 -2.41 0.01 -11.09
N ARG A 44 -2.76 -1.21 -10.64
CA ARG A 44 -4.05 -1.50 -10.05
C ARG A 44 -4.29 -0.71 -8.78
N THR A 45 -3.33 -0.71 -7.84
CA THR A 45 -3.45 0.05 -6.59
C THR A 45 -3.62 1.55 -6.86
N LEU A 46 -2.86 2.11 -7.81
CA LEU A 46 -3.01 3.52 -8.18
C LEU A 46 -4.38 3.82 -8.80
N ALA A 47 -4.89 2.95 -9.66
CA ALA A 47 -6.25 3.09 -10.22
C ALA A 47 -7.31 3.03 -9.10
N THR A 48 -7.15 2.12 -8.12
CA THR A 48 -8.03 2.03 -6.96
C THR A 48 -7.93 3.29 -6.09
N ALA A 49 -6.73 3.76 -5.79
CA ALA A 49 -6.51 4.92 -4.93
C ALA A 49 -7.09 6.21 -5.55
N THR A 50 -6.81 6.44 -6.83
CA THR A 50 -7.35 7.62 -7.55
C THR A 50 -8.86 7.51 -7.76
N GLY A 51 -9.36 6.31 -8.07
CA GLY A 51 -10.79 6.06 -8.27
C GLY A 51 -11.64 6.15 -6.99
N ALA A 52 -11.04 6.02 -5.81
CA ALA A 52 -11.74 6.16 -4.54
C ALA A 52 -12.19 7.61 -4.26
N ALA A 53 -11.54 8.59 -4.88
CA ALA A 53 -11.85 10.01 -4.78
C ALA A 53 -11.98 10.52 -3.32
N VAL A 54 -11.22 9.93 -2.40
CA VAL A 54 -11.21 10.34 -0.98
C VAL A 54 -10.33 11.54 -0.72
N GLY A 55 -9.38 11.82 -1.64
CA GLY A 55 -8.48 12.97 -1.59
C GLY A 55 -7.30 12.81 -2.57
N PRO A 56 -6.33 13.73 -2.56
CA PRO A 56 -5.15 13.65 -3.42
C PRO A 56 -4.32 12.40 -3.12
N VAL A 57 -3.77 11.81 -4.18
CA VAL A 57 -2.91 10.61 -4.11
C VAL A 57 -1.47 11.02 -4.38
N SER A 58 -0.54 10.51 -3.57
CA SER A 58 0.91 10.62 -3.81
C SER A 58 1.54 9.24 -3.90
N LEU A 59 2.49 9.04 -4.84
CA LEU A 59 3.25 7.81 -4.98
C LEU A 59 4.61 7.96 -4.32
N PHE A 60 4.86 7.19 -3.26
CA PHE A 60 6.14 7.08 -2.58
C PHE A 60 6.95 5.93 -3.18
N CYS A 61 8.10 6.23 -3.75
CA CYS A 61 8.90 5.39 -4.63
C CYS A 61 10.14 4.82 -3.94
N ALA A 62 10.36 3.51 -4.03
CA ALA A 62 11.60 2.86 -3.60
C ALA A 62 12.32 2.20 -4.80
N PRO A 63 13.65 2.33 -4.94
CA PRO A 63 14.57 3.02 -4.02
C PRO A 63 14.45 4.56 -4.06
N ASP A 64 13.99 5.13 -5.19
CA ASP A 64 13.81 6.56 -5.44
C ASP A 64 12.86 6.79 -6.62
N THR A 65 12.56 8.05 -6.94
CA THR A 65 11.62 8.47 -8.01
C THR A 65 12.18 8.34 -9.43
N ARG A 66 13.47 8.03 -9.64
CA ARG A 66 14.15 8.10 -10.95
C ARG A 66 13.80 6.96 -11.92
N HIS A 67 13.21 5.87 -11.43
CA HIS A 67 12.84 4.76 -12.29
C HIS A 67 11.75 5.16 -13.28
N ALA A 68 11.94 4.88 -14.60
CA ALA A 68 11.03 5.31 -15.68
C ALA A 68 9.57 4.91 -15.45
N PHE A 69 9.32 3.74 -14.84
CA PHE A 69 7.97 3.29 -14.50
C PHE A 69 7.23 4.27 -13.58
N PHE A 70 7.91 4.93 -12.65
CA PHE A 70 7.26 5.91 -11.77
C PHE A 70 6.87 7.17 -12.54
N ALA A 71 7.70 7.62 -13.49
CA ALA A 71 7.34 8.72 -14.39
C ALA A 71 6.09 8.38 -15.22
N GLU A 72 5.98 7.14 -15.72
CA GLU A 72 4.77 6.66 -16.41
C GLU A 72 3.53 6.68 -15.48
N CYS A 73 3.68 6.25 -14.22
CA CYS A 73 2.61 6.31 -13.23
C CYS A 73 2.16 7.75 -12.98
N ALA A 74 3.13 8.67 -12.76
CA ALA A 74 2.85 10.08 -12.53
C ALA A 74 2.07 10.71 -13.70
N ALA A 75 2.49 10.45 -14.93
CA ALA A 75 1.81 10.95 -16.13
C ALA A 75 0.41 10.35 -16.29
N LYS A 76 0.27 9.02 -16.07
CA LYS A 76 -1.00 8.31 -16.26
C LYS A 76 -2.09 8.72 -15.25
N PHE A 77 -1.71 8.92 -13.98
CA PHE A 77 -2.65 9.19 -12.88
C PHE A 77 -2.65 10.66 -12.43
N ALA A 78 -1.81 11.52 -13.04
CA ALA A 78 -1.64 12.92 -12.66
C ALA A 78 -1.32 13.09 -11.15
N ILE A 79 -0.37 12.30 -10.63
CA ILE A 79 -0.01 12.26 -9.21
C ILE A 79 1.46 12.65 -8.99
N PRO A 80 1.78 13.31 -7.87
CA PRO A 80 3.16 13.60 -7.50
C PRO A 80 3.92 12.34 -7.09
N LEU A 81 5.23 12.33 -7.38
CA LEU A 81 6.18 11.34 -6.90
C LEU A 81 6.94 11.87 -5.70
N ARG A 82 7.23 11.00 -4.74
CA ARG A 82 8.07 11.27 -3.57
C ARG A 82 8.99 10.08 -3.34
N ASP A 83 10.19 10.32 -2.84
CA ASP A 83 11.08 9.23 -2.43
C ASP A 83 10.57 8.61 -1.11
N GLN A 84 10.73 7.32 -0.95
CA GLN A 84 10.60 6.68 0.36
C GLN A 84 11.91 6.92 1.12
N ASP A 85 11.82 7.47 2.34
CA ASP A 85 12.96 7.67 3.22
C ASP A 85 12.79 6.84 4.49
N GLY A 86 13.88 6.19 4.92
CA GLY A 86 13.91 5.33 6.10
C GLY A 86 14.62 3.99 5.85
N GLU A 87 15.22 3.47 6.92
CA GLU A 87 16.00 2.23 6.88
C GLU A 87 15.12 0.98 6.70
N ASP A 88 13.93 1.00 7.26
CA ASP A 88 12.95 -0.09 7.16
C ASP A 88 11.57 0.40 6.66
N VAL A 89 10.62 -0.52 6.54
CA VAL A 89 9.28 -0.20 6.07
C VAL A 89 8.51 0.71 7.05
N GLY A 90 8.76 0.55 8.35
CA GLY A 90 8.14 1.38 9.39
C GLY A 90 8.58 2.83 9.32
N ALA A 91 9.90 3.07 9.24
CA ALA A 91 10.46 4.40 9.07
C ALA A 91 9.96 5.07 7.78
N ARG A 92 9.84 4.30 6.68
CA ARG A 92 9.28 4.81 5.40
C ARG A 92 7.81 5.16 5.49
N MET A 93 7.02 4.37 6.23
CA MET A 93 5.62 4.71 6.49
C MET A 93 5.50 5.97 7.35
N LEU A 94 6.28 6.07 8.41
CA LEU A 94 6.32 7.27 9.27
C LEU A 94 6.66 8.51 8.46
N HIS A 95 7.72 8.44 7.64
CA HIS A 95 8.10 9.54 6.73
C HIS A 95 6.94 9.94 5.79
N ALA A 96 6.24 8.97 5.20
CA ALA A 96 5.12 9.25 4.31
C ALA A 96 3.94 9.92 5.05
N PHE A 97 3.64 9.47 6.28
CA PHE A 97 2.64 10.12 7.12
C PHE A 97 3.03 11.54 7.49
N ASP A 98 4.24 11.77 7.97
CA ASP A 98 4.71 13.11 8.36
C ASP A 98 4.67 14.07 7.18
N ALA A 99 5.10 13.61 5.99
CA ALA A 99 5.09 14.42 4.78
C ALA A 99 3.69 14.87 4.33
N LEU A 100 2.66 14.07 4.59
CA LEU A 100 1.29 14.36 4.15
C LEU A 100 0.42 14.96 5.26
N LEU A 101 0.57 14.55 6.53
CA LEU A 101 -0.17 15.11 7.66
C LEU A 101 0.19 16.57 7.96
N HIS A 102 1.32 17.05 7.43
CA HIS A 102 1.66 18.47 7.49
C HIS A 102 0.63 19.35 6.74
N ALA A 103 -0.01 18.81 5.70
CA ALA A 103 -0.93 19.56 4.83
C ALA A 103 -2.36 19.01 4.84
N HIS A 104 -2.58 17.83 5.40
CA HIS A 104 -3.87 17.13 5.40
C HIS A 104 -4.24 16.66 6.81
N ASP A 105 -5.54 16.62 7.13
CA ASP A 105 -6.04 16.19 8.43
C ASP A 105 -5.92 14.67 8.62
N ARG A 106 -5.91 13.92 7.53
CA ARG A 106 -5.95 12.45 7.51
C ARG A 106 -5.11 11.90 6.37
N VAL A 107 -4.44 10.79 6.63
CA VAL A 107 -3.69 10.07 5.59
C VAL A 107 -4.04 8.59 5.63
N LEU A 108 -4.38 8.04 4.46
CA LEU A 108 -4.48 6.62 4.21
C LEU A 108 -3.20 6.17 3.53
N LEU A 109 -2.52 5.17 4.05
CA LEU A 109 -1.31 4.61 3.48
C LEU A 109 -1.57 3.17 3.07
N VAL A 110 -1.25 2.83 1.82
CA VAL A 110 -1.41 1.49 1.25
C VAL A 110 -0.12 1.01 0.59
N GLY A 111 0.14 -0.29 0.70
CA GLY A 111 1.10 -0.99 -0.16
C GLY A 111 0.51 -1.31 -1.53
N THR A 112 1.30 -2.00 -2.37
CA THR A 112 0.86 -2.37 -3.73
C THR A 112 0.54 -3.87 -3.88
N ASP A 113 0.57 -4.63 -2.80
CA ASP A 113 0.58 -6.09 -2.85
C ASP A 113 -0.81 -6.74 -2.70
N CYS A 114 -1.83 -5.93 -2.34
CA CYS A 114 -3.21 -6.39 -2.12
C CYS A 114 -4.11 -6.14 -3.34
N PRO A 115 -4.32 -7.12 -4.22
CA PRO A 115 -5.20 -6.96 -5.37
C PRO A 115 -6.69 -6.91 -4.98
N ALA A 116 -7.04 -7.36 -3.78
CA ALA A 116 -8.41 -7.33 -3.26
C ALA A 116 -8.83 -5.95 -2.74
N LEU A 117 -7.88 -5.01 -2.56
CA LEU A 117 -8.19 -3.65 -2.15
C LEU A 117 -9.03 -2.93 -3.21
N THR A 118 -10.15 -2.32 -2.77
CA THR A 118 -11.12 -1.63 -3.65
C THR A 118 -11.28 -0.16 -3.24
N THR A 119 -11.90 0.62 -4.11
CA THR A 119 -12.30 2.01 -3.82
C THR A 119 -13.21 2.12 -2.60
N ALA A 120 -14.09 1.13 -2.40
CA ALA A 120 -14.99 1.07 -1.24
C ALA A 120 -14.22 0.89 0.07
N HIS A 121 -13.14 0.09 0.09
CA HIS A 121 -12.29 -0.07 1.27
C HIS A 121 -11.60 1.25 1.67
N LEU A 122 -11.10 2.01 0.69
CA LEU A 122 -10.49 3.33 0.96
C LEU A 122 -11.52 4.33 1.48
N ALA A 123 -12.71 4.37 0.88
CA ALA A 123 -13.81 5.21 1.35
C ALA A 123 -14.25 4.83 2.77
N GLN A 124 -14.34 3.52 3.07
CA GLN A 124 -14.67 3.03 4.40
C GLN A 124 -13.58 3.38 5.42
N ALA A 125 -12.30 3.24 5.07
CA ALA A 125 -11.19 3.62 5.95
C ALA A 125 -11.23 5.12 6.29
N ALA A 126 -11.49 5.98 5.30
CA ALA A 126 -11.65 7.41 5.52
C ALA A 126 -12.85 7.72 6.45
N ALA A 127 -13.97 7.03 6.29
CA ALA A 127 -15.16 7.22 7.12
C ALA A 127 -14.95 6.71 8.57
N LEU A 128 -14.27 5.58 8.75
CA LEU A 128 -13.96 5.03 10.07
C LEU A 128 -13.08 5.97 10.92
N LEU A 129 -12.27 6.82 10.30
CA LEU A 129 -11.49 7.85 10.99
C LEU A 129 -12.38 8.97 11.60
N ASP A 130 -13.67 9.03 11.33
CA ASP A 130 -14.56 9.98 12.01
C ASP A 130 -14.70 9.66 13.51
N ASP A 131 -14.61 8.38 13.87
CA ASP A 131 -14.79 7.90 15.24
C ASP A 131 -13.54 7.23 15.84
N HIS A 132 -12.46 7.08 15.06
CA HIS A 132 -11.24 6.38 15.46
C HIS A 132 -9.98 7.21 15.18
N ASP A 133 -8.96 7.06 16.03
CA ASP A 133 -7.65 7.69 15.83
C ASP A 133 -6.85 7.01 14.71
N ALA A 134 -7.09 5.72 14.49
CA ALA A 134 -6.45 4.92 13.46
C ALA A 134 -7.42 3.89 12.84
N VAL A 135 -7.16 3.51 11.59
CA VAL A 135 -7.75 2.33 10.96
C VAL A 135 -6.61 1.46 10.46
N VAL A 136 -6.57 0.20 10.88
CA VAL A 136 -5.57 -0.75 10.42
C VAL A 136 -6.30 -1.90 9.74
N TRP A 137 -6.11 -2.06 8.44
CA TRP A 137 -6.76 -3.12 7.67
C TRP A 137 -5.86 -4.35 7.61
N PRO A 138 -6.18 -5.42 8.35
CA PRO A 138 -5.28 -6.56 8.47
C PRO A 138 -5.08 -7.29 7.15
N ALA A 139 -3.91 -7.90 6.98
CA ALA A 139 -3.61 -8.90 5.98
C ALA A 139 -3.72 -10.32 6.57
N GLU A 140 -4.03 -11.30 5.72
CA GLU A 140 -4.14 -12.70 6.14
C GLU A 140 -2.78 -13.27 6.63
N ASP A 141 -1.66 -12.70 6.19
CA ASP A 141 -0.30 -13.10 6.56
C ASP A 141 0.16 -12.60 7.95
N GLY A 142 -0.67 -11.81 8.63
CA GLY A 142 -0.37 -11.21 9.94
C GLY A 142 0.25 -9.80 9.86
N GLY A 143 0.34 -9.23 8.68
CA GLY A 143 0.62 -7.81 8.43
C GLY A 143 -0.64 -6.97 8.31
N TYR A 144 -0.56 -5.90 7.54
CA TYR A 144 -1.70 -5.09 7.12
C TYR A 144 -1.49 -4.51 5.72
N VAL A 145 -2.59 -4.34 4.99
CA VAL A 145 -2.59 -3.82 3.60
C VAL A 145 -2.84 -2.33 3.53
N LEU A 146 -3.46 -1.78 4.59
CA LEU A 146 -3.75 -0.36 4.74
C LEU A 146 -3.61 0.04 6.20
N ILE A 147 -3.03 1.21 6.44
CA ILE A 147 -3.09 1.92 7.71
C ILE A 147 -3.51 3.35 7.45
N ALA A 148 -4.45 3.87 8.24
CA ALA A 148 -4.95 5.24 8.11
C ALA A 148 -4.87 5.95 9.46
N LEU A 149 -4.36 7.17 9.47
CA LEU A 149 -4.06 7.93 10.68
C LEU A 149 -4.50 9.39 10.54
N GLN A 150 -4.80 10.03 11.69
CA GLN A 150 -5.02 11.47 11.83
C GLN A 150 -3.80 12.20 12.43
N ARG A 151 -2.87 11.45 12.98
CA ARG A 151 -1.61 11.94 13.58
C ARG A 151 -0.60 10.82 13.59
N THR A 152 0.68 11.16 13.66
CA THR A 152 1.75 10.18 13.81
C THR A 152 2.18 10.02 15.27
N ALA A 153 2.75 8.85 15.55
CA ALA A 153 3.54 8.56 16.74
C ALA A 153 4.66 7.62 16.30
N PRO A 154 5.94 8.03 16.42
CA PRO A 154 7.07 7.17 16.05
C PRO A 154 7.01 5.79 16.71
N GLU A 155 6.53 5.71 17.95
CA GLU A 155 6.37 4.48 18.72
C GLU A 155 5.44 3.45 18.04
N LEU A 156 4.57 3.89 17.13
CA LEU A 156 3.70 2.99 16.37
C LEU A 156 4.50 2.13 15.39
N PHE A 157 5.61 2.64 14.89
CA PHE A 157 6.42 2.02 13.85
C PHE A 157 7.77 1.49 14.34
N ASP A 158 8.32 2.05 15.42
CA ASP A 158 9.64 1.72 15.93
C ASP A 158 9.70 0.31 16.52
N GLY A 159 10.76 -0.45 16.18
CA GLY A 159 11.02 -1.79 16.73
C GLY A 159 9.93 -2.81 16.40
N VAL A 160 9.19 -2.66 15.31
CA VAL A 160 8.25 -3.67 14.78
C VAL A 160 9.03 -4.71 13.97
N ASP A 161 8.71 -5.98 14.14
CA ASP A 161 9.32 -7.09 13.38
C ASP A 161 8.76 -7.15 11.95
N TRP A 162 9.10 -6.16 11.14
CA TRP A 162 8.58 -6.03 9.77
C TRP A 162 8.82 -7.26 8.90
N GLY A 163 7.83 -7.60 8.08
CA GLY A 163 7.88 -8.77 7.18
C GLY A 163 7.66 -10.10 7.89
N THR A 164 7.13 -10.09 9.11
CA THR A 164 6.75 -11.29 9.88
C THR A 164 5.26 -11.29 10.23
N PRO A 165 4.67 -12.45 10.56
CA PRO A 165 3.27 -12.54 10.98
C PRO A 165 2.95 -11.83 12.32
N ARG A 166 3.97 -11.26 12.98
CA ARG A 166 3.80 -10.55 14.27
C ARG A 166 3.44 -9.08 14.11
N VAL A 167 3.55 -8.52 12.93
CA VAL A 167 3.37 -7.09 12.67
C VAL A 167 2.04 -6.58 13.22
N MET A 168 0.93 -7.24 12.88
CA MET A 168 -0.40 -6.79 13.33
C MET A 168 -0.58 -6.89 14.85
N ALA A 169 -0.07 -7.97 15.48
CA ALA A 169 -0.11 -8.12 16.93
C ALA A 169 0.67 -6.99 17.64
N GLN A 170 1.89 -6.71 17.16
CA GLN A 170 2.72 -5.64 17.70
C GLN A 170 2.10 -4.25 17.46
N THR A 171 1.44 -4.03 16.34
CA THR A 171 0.72 -2.78 16.04
C THR A 171 -0.43 -2.57 17.04
N ARG A 172 -1.24 -3.60 17.33
CA ARG A 172 -2.30 -3.53 18.35
C ARG A 172 -1.76 -3.14 19.72
N GLU A 173 -0.67 -3.77 20.16
CA GLU A 173 -0.03 -3.44 21.44
C GLU A 173 0.42 -1.99 21.52
N ARG A 174 0.92 -1.43 20.42
CA ARG A 174 1.34 -0.04 20.34
C ARG A 174 0.17 0.92 20.37
N LEU A 175 -0.87 0.65 19.58
CA LEU A 175 -2.11 1.42 19.60
C LEU A 175 -2.74 1.44 20.99
N GLN A 176 -2.75 0.30 21.67
CA GLN A 176 -3.23 0.20 23.04
C GLN A 176 -2.38 1.04 24.01
N ARG A 177 -1.04 0.97 23.92
CA ARG A 177 -0.13 1.80 24.75
C ARG A 177 -0.29 3.29 24.51
N LEU A 178 -0.57 3.69 23.26
CA LEU A 178 -0.86 5.07 22.90
C LEU A 178 -2.26 5.55 23.35
N GLY A 179 -3.10 4.64 23.83
CA GLY A 179 -4.49 4.94 24.20
C GLY A 179 -5.36 5.34 23.01
N TRP A 180 -4.97 4.93 21.79
CA TRP A 180 -5.72 5.24 20.59
C TRP A 180 -6.89 4.28 20.41
N ARG A 181 -8.01 4.81 19.95
CA ARG A 181 -9.13 4.00 19.45
C ARG A 181 -8.85 3.67 18.00
N TRP A 182 -8.97 2.40 17.64
CA TRP A 182 -8.76 2.01 16.24
C TRP A 182 -9.83 1.05 15.75
N ALA A 183 -10.00 1.01 14.42
CA ALA A 183 -10.86 0.04 13.75
C ALA A 183 -10.00 -0.98 12.99
N GLU A 184 -10.45 -2.24 13.02
CA GLU A 184 -9.89 -3.37 12.28
C GLU A 184 -11.00 -4.03 11.45
N PRO A 185 -11.15 -3.69 10.17
CA PRO A 185 -12.10 -4.39 9.30
C PRO A 185 -11.66 -5.83 9.00
N THR A 186 -12.51 -6.57 8.27
CA THR A 186 -12.22 -7.95 7.86
C THR A 186 -10.92 -8.04 7.06
N PRO A 187 -10.00 -8.98 7.37
CA PRO A 187 -8.72 -9.11 6.70
C PRO A 187 -8.86 -9.26 5.18
N LEU A 188 -7.89 -8.71 4.46
CA LEU A 188 -7.70 -8.91 3.03
C LEU A 188 -6.44 -9.76 2.80
N TRP A 189 -6.32 -10.31 1.60
CA TRP A 189 -5.15 -11.07 1.21
C TRP A 189 -4.25 -10.25 0.27
N ASP A 190 -2.97 -10.52 0.34
CA ASP A 190 -1.94 -9.93 -0.50
C ASP A 190 -1.23 -11.01 -1.34
N VAL A 191 -0.38 -10.61 -2.26
CA VAL A 191 0.34 -11.51 -3.16
C VAL A 191 1.83 -11.45 -2.85
N ASP A 192 2.32 -12.42 -2.09
CA ASP A 192 3.72 -12.50 -1.69
C ASP A 192 4.38 -13.84 -2.03
N ARG A 193 3.62 -14.94 -2.10
CA ARG A 193 4.09 -16.29 -2.34
C ARG A 193 3.41 -16.94 -3.54
N ALA A 194 3.90 -18.13 -3.94
CA ALA A 194 3.40 -18.86 -5.11
C ALA A 194 1.90 -19.19 -5.00
N GLU A 195 1.45 -19.62 -3.82
CA GLU A 195 0.06 -19.90 -3.53
C GLU A 195 -0.86 -18.69 -3.68
N ASP A 196 -0.37 -17.50 -3.29
CA ASP A 196 -1.11 -16.23 -3.45
C ASP A 196 -1.24 -15.87 -4.94
N TYR A 197 -0.18 -16.14 -5.72
CA TYR A 197 -0.23 -15.93 -7.15
C TYR A 197 -1.21 -16.86 -7.85
N ASP A 198 -1.29 -18.14 -7.45
CA ASP A 198 -2.28 -19.07 -7.98
C ASP A 198 -3.71 -18.65 -7.60
N ARG A 199 -3.92 -18.15 -6.37
CA ARG A 199 -5.18 -17.49 -5.94
C ARG A 199 -5.51 -16.28 -6.81
N LEU A 200 -4.51 -15.44 -7.12
CA LEU A 200 -4.68 -14.26 -7.98
C LEU A 200 -5.15 -14.65 -9.39
N LEU A 201 -4.56 -15.67 -9.98
CA LEU A 201 -4.97 -16.17 -11.30
C LEU A 201 -6.43 -16.66 -11.31
N GLY A 202 -6.86 -17.33 -10.25
CA GLY A 202 -8.24 -17.81 -10.10
C GLY A 202 -9.25 -16.72 -9.75
N SER A 203 -8.80 -15.54 -9.27
CA SER A 203 -9.68 -14.49 -8.79
C SER A 203 -10.26 -13.58 -9.89
N GLY A 204 -9.67 -13.54 -11.08
CA GLY A 204 -10.01 -12.61 -12.16
C GLY A 204 -9.68 -11.14 -11.85
N LEU A 205 -9.00 -10.85 -10.74
CA LEU A 205 -8.70 -9.47 -10.31
C LEU A 205 -7.61 -8.80 -11.15
N LEU A 206 -6.75 -9.57 -11.81
CA LEU A 206 -5.84 -9.08 -12.83
C LEU A 206 -6.12 -9.79 -14.14
N GLU A 207 -6.42 -9.03 -15.19
CA GLU A 207 -6.50 -9.56 -16.55
C GLU A 207 -5.23 -10.34 -16.88
N PRO A 208 -5.33 -11.54 -17.52
CA PRO A 208 -4.14 -12.25 -18.01
C PRO A 208 -3.33 -11.29 -18.90
N SER A 209 -2.03 -11.22 -18.69
CA SER A 209 -1.17 -10.53 -19.65
C SER A 209 -1.27 -11.31 -20.97
N HIS A 210 -1.88 -10.71 -21.99
CA HIS A 210 -1.70 -11.22 -23.35
C HIS A 210 -0.20 -11.18 -23.66
N PRO A 211 0.44 -12.28 -24.03
CA PRO A 211 1.79 -12.24 -24.55
C PRO A 211 1.76 -11.28 -25.75
N ALA A 212 2.59 -10.22 -25.69
CA ALA A 212 2.74 -9.31 -26.80
C ALA A 212 3.16 -10.15 -28.03
N GLY A 213 2.26 -10.19 -29.02
CA GLY A 213 2.47 -10.60 -30.38
C GLY A 213 3.45 -11.75 -30.64
N ALA A 214 2.94 -12.98 -30.77
CA ALA A 214 3.47 -13.83 -31.81
C ALA A 214 2.99 -13.21 -33.13
N ALA A 215 3.83 -12.34 -33.71
CA ALA A 215 3.66 -11.92 -35.09
C ALA A 215 3.90 -13.17 -35.97
N ALA A 216 2.88 -13.56 -36.73
CA ALA A 216 2.95 -14.50 -37.80
C ALA A 216 3.76 -13.91 -38.97
#